data_56cbb068f9ffa14ec36d9173b0d50e76
#
_entry.id   56cbb068f9ffa14ec36d9173b0d50e76
#
_cell.length_a   1.000
_cell.length_b   1.000
_cell.length_c   1.000
_cell.angle_alpha   90.00
_cell.angle_beta   90.00
_cell.angle_gamma   90.00
#
_symmetry.space_group_name_H-M   'P 1'
#
loop_
_entity.id
_entity.type
_entity.pdbx_description
1 polymer ?
#
loop_
_entity_poly.entity_id
_entity_poly.type
_entity_poly.pdbx_seq_one_letter_code
_entity_poly.pdbx_strand_id
1 'polypeptide(L)'
;MVPSRKREIGSNAWAVGPAKTVDGRAVLANDMHLDVGVPNIWYRMQLRYGRSELSGVVVPGIPVVIAGSNGWVSWGLTNIEGDFLDLVRLELNPQNPNEYATAEGWERFTIRQERIAVSGGPDRIVDIQETRWGPVAEEPLMGQPVALRWTALDPEAVDLGLIDMDQARSVWDGIAVATRAGAPPNNVLLADAEGHIAWTYMGRIPLRRGLDGAVSRSWADGRTGWSGFVPPDELPGSSILPPGIW
;
A
#
# COMPACT_ATOMS: atom_id res chain seq x y z
N MET A 1 -35.95 0.66 -8.49
CA MET A 1 -34.60 1.12 -8.19
C MET A 1 -34.27 0.53 -6.82
N VAL A 2 -33.40 -0.48 -6.75
CA VAL A 2 -32.94 -1.07 -5.47
C VAL A 2 -31.98 -0.06 -4.87
N PRO A 3 -32.14 0.39 -3.61
CA PRO A 3 -31.19 1.30 -2.99
C PRO A 3 -29.80 0.64 -3.00
N SER A 4 -28.78 1.33 -3.54
CA SER A 4 -27.42 0.87 -3.43
C SER A 4 -27.07 0.76 -1.95
N ARG A 5 -26.91 -0.46 -1.42
CA ARG A 5 -26.30 -0.64 -0.11
C ARG A 5 -24.94 0.08 -0.15
N LYS A 6 -24.68 0.96 0.81
CA LYS A 6 -23.32 1.44 1.08
C LYS A 6 -22.45 0.19 1.24
N ARG A 7 -21.48 0.03 0.37
CA ARG A 7 -20.52 -1.06 0.48
C ARG A 7 -19.71 -0.83 1.75
N GLU A 8 -19.77 -1.74 2.68
CA GLU A 8 -18.82 -1.78 3.77
C GLU A 8 -17.53 -2.42 3.21
N ILE A 9 -16.56 -1.56 2.90
CA ILE A 9 -15.23 -1.98 2.48
C ILE A 9 -14.42 -2.18 3.75
N GLY A 10 -13.75 -3.33 3.87
CA GLY A 10 -12.91 -3.61 5.02
C GLY A 10 -12.11 -4.89 4.83
N SER A 11 -11.40 -5.29 5.85
CA SER A 11 -10.71 -6.58 5.94
C SER A 11 -10.51 -6.93 7.39
N ASN A 12 -10.54 -8.22 7.73
CA ASN A 12 -10.16 -8.71 9.04
C ASN A 12 -9.05 -9.74 8.91
N ALA A 13 -8.14 -9.74 9.86
CA ALA A 13 -7.17 -10.81 10.04
C ALA A 13 -6.92 -11.04 11.53
N TRP A 14 -6.72 -12.28 11.92
CA TRP A 14 -6.29 -12.62 13.26
C TRP A 14 -5.40 -13.85 13.27
N ALA A 15 -4.49 -13.90 14.22
CA ALA A 15 -3.64 -15.04 14.48
C ALA A 15 -3.81 -15.48 15.94
N VAL A 16 -3.89 -16.79 16.15
CA VAL A 16 -4.06 -17.39 17.46
C VAL A 16 -2.91 -18.35 17.72
N GLY A 17 -2.18 -18.13 18.81
CA GLY A 17 -1.05 -18.98 19.20
C GLY A 17 -1.48 -20.31 19.83
N PRO A 18 -0.54 -21.27 19.94
CA PRO A 18 -0.78 -22.67 20.36
C PRO A 18 -1.51 -22.83 21.69
N ALA A 19 -1.27 -21.94 22.64
CA ALA A 19 -1.89 -21.97 23.95
C ALA A 19 -3.42 -21.75 23.95
N LYS A 20 -3.96 -21.29 22.84
CA LYS A 20 -5.39 -20.98 22.67
C LYS A 20 -6.08 -21.87 21.65
N THR A 21 -5.38 -22.83 21.07
CA THR A 21 -5.93 -23.79 20.10
C THR A 21 -6.04 -25.18 20.70
N VAL A 22 -7.00 -25.98 20.21
CA VAL A 22 -7.26 -27.32 20.75
C VAL A 22 -6.13 -28.29 20.42
N ASP A 23 -5.51 -28.11 19.24
CA ASP A 23 -4.49 -29.03 18.73
C ASP A 23 -3.05 -28.51 18.91
N GLY A 24 -2.89 -27.37 19.61
CA GLY A 24 -1.58 -26.79 19.89
C GLY A 24 -0.86 -26.21 18.68
N ARG A 25 -1.55 -25.94 17.57
CA ARG A 25 -0.98 -25.28 16.39
C ARG A 25 -1.39 -23.80 16.34
N ALA A 26 -0.52 -22.96 15.77
CA ALA A 26 -0.93 -21.61 15.45
C ALA A 26 -1.97 -21.62 14.32
N VAL A 27 -2.95 -20.74 14.41
CA VAL A 27 -4.02 -20.56 13.41
C VAL A 27 -4.03 -19.12 12.96
N LEU A 28 -4.03 -18.91 11.64
CA LEU A 28 -4.20 -17.59 11.02
C LEU A 28 -5.48 -17.60 10.18
N ALA A 29 -6.28 -16.56 10.32
CA ALA A 29 -7.44 -16.31 9.47
C ALA A 29 -7.36 -14.91 8.87
N ASN A 30 -7.80 -14.80 7.62
CA ASN A 30 -7.85 -13.53 6.89
C ASN A 30 -9.14 -13.47 6.07
N ASP A 31 -9.85 -12.38 6.21
CA ASP A 31 -11.14 -12.13 5.57
C ASP A 31 -11.10 -10.76 4.88
N MET A 32 -11.03 -10.76 3.56
CA MET A 32 -10.98 -9.56 2.72
C MET A 32 -12.38 -9.25 2.22
N HIS A 33 -12.95 -8.14 2.69
CA HIS A 33 -14.32 -7.72 2.37
C HIS A 33 -14.38 -7.02 1.00
N LEU A 34 -14.16 -7.79 -0.07
CA LEU A 34 -14.36 -7.35 -1.44
C LEU A 34 -15.59 -8.06 -2.00
N ASP A 35 -16.35 -7.35 -2.84
CA ASP A 35 -17.56 -7.90 -3.42
C ASP A 35 -17.31 -9.21 -4.17
N VAL A 36 -18.28 -10.12 -4.07
CA VAL A 36 -18.32 -11.31 -4.90
C VAL A 36 -18.94 -10.93 -6.24
N GLY A 37 -18.19 -11.11 -7.31
CA GLY A 37 -18.61 -10.74 -8.67
C GLY A 37 -18.01 -11.65 -9.73
N VAL A 38 -18.41 -11.42 -10.99
CA VAL A 38 -17.83 -12.09 -12.17
C VAL A 38 -17.42 -11.01 -13.17
N PRO A 39 -16.12 -10.93 -13.52
CA PRO A 39 -15.02 -11.73 -12.97
C PRO A 39 -14.74 -11.39 -11.49
N ASN A 40 -14.31 -12.38 -10.73
CA ASN A 40 -13.92 -12.18 -9.34
C ASN A 40 -12.52 -11.54 -9.24
N ILE A 41 -12.28 -10.84 -8.12
CA ILE A 41 -10.99 -10.18 -7.85
C ILE A 41 -9.95 -11.22 -7.44
N TRP A 42 -10.33 -12.16 -6.58
CA TRP A 42 -9.43 -13.16 -6.03
C TRP A 42 -9.43 -14.45 -6.83
N TYR A 43 -8.25 -14.96 -7.13
CA TYR A 43 -8.06 -16.28 -7.71
C TYR A 43 -7.36 -17.19 -6.68
N ARG A 44 -8.00 -18.31 -6.34
CA ARG A 44 -7.41 -19.31 -5.45
C ARG A 44 -6.42 -20.16 -6.22
N MET A 45 -5.21 -20.29 -5.70
CA MET A 45 -4.11 -20.96 -6.38
C MET A 45 -3.32 -21.88 -5.45
N GLN A 46 -2.81 -22.96 -6.02
CA GLN A 46 -1.76 -23.79 -5.44
C GLN A 46 -0.62 -23.88 -6.45
N LEU A 47 0.58 -23.55 -6.00
CA LEU A 47 1.80 -23.63 -6.81
C LEU A 47 2.72 -24.69 -6.22
N ARG A 48 3.30 -25.50 -7.09
CA ARG A 48 4.34 -26.48 -6.73
C ARG A 48 5.51 -26.33 -7.71
N TYR A 49 6.70 -26.05 -7.20
CA TYR A 49 7.92 -25.98 -7.98
C TYR A 49 9.13 -26.32 -7.10
N GLY A 50 10.03 -27.16 -7.63
CA GLY A 50 11.13 -27.69 -6.83
C GLY A 50 10.64 -28.38 -5.56
N ARG A 51 11.01 -27.83 -4.39
CA ARG A 51 10.55 -28.31 -3.08
C ARG A 51 9.53 -27.38 -2.43
N SER A 52 9.16 -26.30 -3.11
CA SER A 52 8.22 -25.31 -2.61
C SER A 52 6.79 -25.68 -2.98
N GLU A 53 5.89 -25.51 -2.02
CA GLU A 53 4.45 -25.63 -2.22
C GLU A 53 3.79 -24.43 -1.57
N LEU A 54 3.07 -23.64 -2.37
CA LEU A 54 2.32 -22.49 -1.90
C LEU A 54 0.83 -22.70 -2.14
N SER A 55 0.03 -22.27 -1.20
CA SER A 55 -1.43 -22.26 -1.33
C SER A 55 -1.95 -20.93 -0.84
N GLY A 56 -2.84 -20.30 -1.60
CA GLY A 56 -3.39 -19.02 -1.20
C GLY A 56 -4.24 -18.37 -2.26
N VAL A 57 -4.36 -17.05 -2.16
CA VAL A 57 -5.09 -16.21 -3.10
C VAL A 57 -4.16 -15.21 -3.76
N VAL A 58 -4.42 -14.97 -5.03
CA VAL A 58 -3.69 -14.02 -5.89
C VAL A 58 -4.70 -13.09 -6.58
N VAL A 59 -4.20 -11.96 -7.03
CA VAL A 59 -4.94 -11.09 -7.95
C VAL A 59 -4.48 -11.43 -9.37
N PRO A 60 -5.37 -11.71 -10.33
CA PRO A 60 -4.99 -12.02 -11.70
C PRO A 60 -4.05 -10.97 -12.29
N GLY A 61 -2.93 -11.42 -12.86
CA GLY A 61 -1.89 -10.54 -13.42
C GLY A 61 -0.75 -10.22 -12.45
N ILE A 62 -0.86 -10.55 -11.17
CA ILE A 62 0.21 -10.37 -10.18
C ILE A 62 0.76 -11.76 -9.81
N PRO A 63 2.04 -12.07 -10.09
CA PRO A 63 2.61 -13.41 -9.88
C PRO A 63 3.07 -13.64 -8.43
N VAL A 64 2.28 -13.20 -7.46
CA VAL A 64 2.59 -13.28 -6.03
C VAL A 64 1.37 -13.77 -5.25
N VAL A 65 1.57 -14.70 -4.31
CA VAL A 65 0.53 -15.09 -3.35
C VAL A 65 0.36 -13.96 -2.33
N ILE A 66 -0.77 -13.26 -2.41
CA ILE A 66 -1.05 -12.10 -1.57
C ILE A 66 -1.33 -12.51 -0.12
N ALA A 67 -2.15 -13.54 0.07
CA ALA A 67 -2.39 -14.15 1.38
C ALA A 67 -2.40 -15.66 1.21
N GLY A 68 -1.71 -16.37 2.09
CA GLY A 68 -1.57 -17.82 1.95
C GLY A 68 -0.56 -18.45 2.89
N SER A 69 -0.02 -19.58 2.45
CA SER A 69 0.99 -20.34 3.19
C SER A 69 1.94 -21.08 2.24
N ASN A 70 3.19 -21.21 2.67
CA ASN A 70 4.21 -22.05 2.03
C ASN A 70 4.45 -23.37 2.79
N GLY A 71 3.57 -23.71 3.74
CA GLY A 71 3.68 -24.89 4.60
C GLY A 71 4.53 -24.66 5.87
N TRP A 72 5.34 -23.61 5.93
CA TRP A 72 6.13 -23.20 7.09
C TRP A 72 5.59 -21.94 7.73
N VAL A 73 5.23 -20.97 6.93
CA VAL A 73 4.68 -19.69 7.33
C VAL A 73 3.36 -19.47 6.61
N SER A 74 2.38 -18.94 7.33
CA SER A 74 1.14 -18.40 6.79
C SER A 74 1.14 -16.90 6.97
N TRP A 75 0.59 -16.18 5.99
CA TRP A 75 0.46 -14.72 6.02
C TRP A 75 -0.92 -14.27 5.57
N GLY A 76 -1.40 -13.18 6.18
CA GLY A 76 -2.66 -12.54 5.85
C GLY A 76 -2.52 -11.03 5.93
N LEU A 77 -3.27 -10.31 5.11
CA LEU A 77 -3.16 -8.86 4.94
C LEU A 77 -4.49 -8.17 5.24
N THR A 78 -4.41 -6.98 5.84
CA THR A 78 -5.51 -6.04 5.89
C THR A 78 -5.03 -4.64 5.52
N ASN A 79 -5.88 -3.84 4.88
CA ASN A 79 -5.55 -2.44 4.63
C ASN A 79 -5.24 -1.71 5.94
N ILE A 80 -4.36 -0.73 5.85
CA ILE A 80 -4.14 0.26 6.90
C ILE A 80 -4.91 1.52 6.52
N GLU A 81 -5.78 1.98 7.41
CA GLU A 81 -6.29 3.34 7.37
C GLU A 81 -5.21 4.27 7.94
N GLY A 82 -4.34 4.75 7.06
CA GLY A 82 -3.22 5.60 7.38
C GLY A 82 -3.13 6.78 6.44
N ASP A 83 -2.30 7.73 6.83
CA ASP A 83 -2.08 8.95 6.07
C ASP A 83 -0.85 8.78 5.16
N PHE A 84 -1.10 8.35 3.92
CA PHE A 84 -0.09 8.05 2.90
C PHE A 84 -0.13 9.03 1.72
N LEU A 85 -0.97 10.07 1.82
CA LEU A 85 -1.16 11.08 0.80
C LEU A 85 -1.23 12.46 1.44
N ASP A 86 -0.44 13.40 0.91
CA ASP A 86 -0.52 14.81 1.24
C ASP A 86 -0.96 15.65 0.04
N LEU A 87 -1.79 16.65 0.30
CA LEU A 87 -2.15 17.65 -0.67
C LEU A 87 -1.22 18.86 -0.52
N VAL A 88 -0.30 19.01 -1.46
CA VAL A 88 0.67 20.10 -1.48
C VAL A 88 0.04 21.32 -2.11
N ARG A 89 -0.22 22.37 -1.34
CA ARG A 89 -0.77 23.61 -1.86
C ARG A 89 0.27 24.34 -2.73
N LEU A 90 -0.10 24.66 -3.97
CA LEU A 90 0.77 25.29 -4.94
C LEU A 90 0.62 26.81 -4.89
N GLU A 91 1.74 27.51 -4.88
CA GLU A 91 1.83 28.94 -5.01
C GLU A 91 2.22 29.24 -6.47
N LEU A 92 1.24 29.70 -7.27
CA LEU A 92 1.47 29.98 -8.68
C LEU A 92 2.21 31.30 -8.87
N ASN A 93 3.07 31.38 -9.90
CA ASN A 93 3.73 32.61 -10.27
C ASN A 93 2.69 33.59 -10.84
N PRO A 94 2.50 34.80 -10.20
CA PRO A 94 1.53 35.78 -10.68
C PRO A 94 1.81 36.30 -12.09
N GLN A 95 3.05 36.18 -12.58
CA GLN A 95 3.47 36.65 -13.91
C GLN A 95 3.44 35.54 -14.97
N ASN A 96 3.43 34.24 -14.49
CA ASN A 96 3.40 33.11 -15.38
C ASN A 96 2.66 31.92 -14.71
N PRO A 97 1.37 31.69 -14.99
CA PRO A 97 0.59 30.65 -14.34
C PRO A 97 1.05 29.22 -14.65
N ASN A 98 2.02 29.03 -15.56
CA ASN A 98 2.64 27.76 -15.86
C ASN A 98 3.84 27.43 -14.94
N GLU A 99 4.04 28.22 -13.89
CA GLU A 99 5.11 28.06 -12.92
C GLU A 99 4.56 28.07 -11.49
N TYR A 100 5.21 27.31 -10.62
CA TYR A 100 4.90 27.22 -9.19
C TYR A 100 6.16 27.48 -8.36
N ALA A 101 5.97 27.96 -7.14
CA ALA A 101 7.06 28.26 -6.22
C ALA A 101 7.68 26.98 -5.64
N THR A 102 9.01 26.99 -5.56
CA THR A 102 9.83 26.00 -4.84
C THR A 102 10.87 26.71 -4.00
N ALA A 103 11.61 25.99 -3.17
CA ALA A 103 12.70 26.56 -2.37
C ALA A 103 13.82 27.19 -3.23
N GLU A 104 13.97 26.73 -4.47
CA GLU A 104 14.98 27.21 -5.41
C GLU A 104 14.46 28.31 -6.34
N GLY A 105 13.19 28.68 -6.25
CA GLY A 105 12.54 29.68 -7.08
C GLY A 105 11.35 29.14 -7.86
N TRP A 106 11.03 29.77 -8.99
CA TRP A 106 9.92 29.35 -9.84
C TRP A 106 10.31 28.16 -10.71
N GLU A 107 9.47 27.12 -10.71
CA GLU A 107 9.63 25.91 -11.51
C GLU A 107 8.41 25.72 -12.43
N ARG A 108 8.66 25.29 -13.67
CA ARG A 108 7.59 25.01 -14.63
C ARG A 108 6.95 23.67 -14.37
N PHE A 109 5.63 23.63 -14.60
CA PHE A 109 4.93 22.34 -14.67
C PHE A 109 5.45 21.51 -15.85
N THR A 110 5.56 20.21 -15.62
CA THR A 110 5.70 19.24 -16.72
C THR A 110 4.32 18.82 -17.20
N ILE A 111 4.11 18.79 -18.51
CA ILE A 111 2.87 18.30 -19.10
C ILE A 111 3.13 16.93 -19.70
N ARG A 112 2.44 15.93 -19.20
CA ARG A 112 2.46 14.57 -19.72
C ARG A 112 1.13 14.26 -20.39
N GLN A 113 1.16 13.84 -21.64
CA GLN A 113 -0.04 13.44 -22.37
C GLN A 113 -0.28 11.94 -22.23
N GLU A 114 -1.48 11.60 -21.83
CA GLU A 114 -1.95 10.22 -21.79
C GLU A 114 -3.05 10.00 -22.83
N ARG A 115 -2.89 8.92 -23.62
CA ARG A 115 -3.86 8.50 -24.60
C ARG A 115 -4.70 7.36 -24.04
N ILE A 116 -5.99 7.61 -23.89
CA ILE A 116 -6.96 6.61 -23.42
C ILE A 116 -7.71 6.08 -24.64
N ALA A 117 -7.48 4.82 -25.00
CA ALA A 117 -8.21 4.15 -26.07
C ALA A 117 -9.65 3.87 -25.61
N VAL A 118 -10.62 4.36 -26.39
CA VAL A 118 -12.06 4.20 -26.10
C VAL A 118 -12.68 3.19 -27.06
N SER A 119 -13.22 2.10 -26.52
CA SER A 119 -13.91 1.09 -27.35
C SER A 119 -15.11 1.68 -28.06
N GLY A 120 -15.13 1.61 -29.40
CA GLY A 120 -16.24 2.13 -30.21
C GLY A 120 -16.30 3.65 -30.37
N GLY A 121 -15.27 4.37 -29.96
CA GLY A 121 -15.19 5.85 -30.06
C GLY A 121 -13.78 6.33 -30.35
N PRO A 122 -13.60 7.65 -30.54
CA PRO A 122 -12.28 8.25 -30.68
C PRO A 122 -11.51 8.18 -29.34
N ASP A 123 -10.20 8.03 -29.44
CA ASP A 123 -9.33 8.08 -28.28
C ASP A 123 -9.44 9.45 -27.58
N ARG A 124 -9.26 9.44 -26.27
CA ARG A 124 -9.17 10.65 -25.46
C ARG A 124 -7.71 10.93 -25.13
N ILE A 125 -7.29 12.19 -25.37
CA ILE A 125 -6.01 12.68 -24.91
C ILE A 125 -6.25 13.46 -23.63
N VAL A 126 -5.49 13.14 -22.58
CA VAL A 126 -5.55 13.81 -21.29
C VAL A 126 -4.18 14.41 -21.00
N ASP A 127 -4.13 15.71 -20.76
CA ASP A 127 -2.93 16.40 -20.32
C ASP A 127 -2.84 16.35 -18.81
N ILE A 128 -1.81 15.69 -18.28
CA ILE A 128 -1.53 15.61 -16.86
C ILE A 128 -0.46 16.67 -16.54
N GLN A 129 -0.84 17.62 -15.72
CA GLN A 129 0.09 18.63 -15.21
C GLN A 129 0.79 18.08 -13.98
N GLU A 130 2.12 18.08 -13.96
CA GLU A 130 2.93 17.50 -12.90
C GLU A 130 3.88 18.53 -12.28
N THR A 131 4.07 18.39 -10.98
CA THR A 131 5.08 19.10 -10.17
C THR A 131 6.14 18.12 -9.72
N ARG A 132 7.24 18.61 -9.13
CA ARG A 132 8.24 17.78 -8.45
C ARG A 132 7.66 16.94 -7.31
N TRP A 133 6.49 17.30 -6.77
CA TRP A 133 5.82 16.59 -5.68
C TRP A 133 4.79 15.56 -6.16
N GLY A 134 4.32 15.67 -7.40
CA GLY A 134 3.35 14.78 -8.01
C GLY A 134 2.39 15.51 -8.95
N PRO A 135 1.37 14.83 -9.48
CA PRO A 135 0.40 15.40 -10.38
C PRO A 135 -0.47 16.45 -9.67
N VAL A 136 -0.88 17.47 -10.44
CA VAL A 136 -1.84 18.47 -9.97
C VAL A 136 -3.24 17.88 -10.01
N ALA A 137 -4.00 18.06 -8.93
CA ALA A 137 -5.40 17.65 -8.88
C ALA A 137 -6.25 18.46 -9.88
N GLU A 138 -7.18 17.80 -10.55
CA GLU A 138 -8.09 18.44 -11.50
C GLU A 138 -8.95 19.51 -10.82
N GLU A 139 -9.43 19.20 -9.60
CA GLU A 139 -10.22 20.13 -8.80
C GLU A 139 -9.35 20.77 -7.70
N PRO A 140 -9.35 22.11 -7.61
CA PRO A 140 -8.61 22.80 -6.57
C PRO A 140 -9.25 22.58 -5.20
N LEU A 141 -8.41 22.43 -4.17
CA LEU A 141 -8.88 22.36 -2.79
C LEU A 141 -9.23 23.78 -2.29
N MET A 142 -10.51 24.02 -1.99
CA MET A 142 -11.00 25.35 -1.53
C MET A 142 -10.53 26.51 -2.41
N GLY A 143 -10.49 26.29 -3.74
CA GLY A 143 -10.05 27.29 -4.72
C GLY A 143 -8.53 27.43 -4.86
N GLN A 144 -7.73 26.59 -4.18
CA GLN A 144 -6.28 26.59 -4.27
C GLN A 144 -5.80 25.37 -5.05
N PRO A 145 -4.94 25.51 -6.07
CA PRO A 145 -4.36 24.38 -6.78
C PRO A 145 -3.50 23.56 -5.82
N VAL A 146 -3.61 22.24 -5.93
CA VAL A 146 -2.86 21.29 -5.10
C VAL A 146 -2.23 20.20 -5.93
N ALA A 147 -1.03 19.77 -5.56
CA ALA A 147 -0.41 18.55 -6.09
C ALA A 147 -0.65 17.39 -5.14
N LEU A 148 -0.77 16.18 -5.69
CA LEU A 148 -0.97 14.95 -4.95
C LEU A 148 0.39 14.31 -4.66
N ARG A 149 0.87 14.40 -3.44
CA ARG A 149 2.03 13.64 -2.99
C ARG A 149 1.54 12.35 -2.31
N TRP A 150 1.58 11.26 -3.05
CA TRP A 150 1.04 9.98 -2.62
C TRP A 150 2.10 8.88 -2.74
N THR A 151 2.23 8.05 -1.70
CA THR A 151 3.23 6.96 -1.68
C THR A 151 3.08 6.01 -2.87
N ALA A 152 1.85 5.76 -3.34
CA ALA A 152 1.60 4.88 -4.49
C ALA A 152 2.13 5.41 -5.84
N LEU A 153 2.52 6.68 -5.91
CA LEU A 153 3.12 7.30 -7.11
C LEU A 153 4.65 7.18 -7.14
N ASP A 154 5.26 6.70 -6.07
CA ASP A 154 6.70 6.48 -6.06
C ASP A 154 7.06 5.22 -6.87
N PRO A 155 8.13 5.25 -7.69
CA PRO A 155 8.54 4.11 -8.50
C PRO A 155 8.82 2.83 -7.70
N GLU A 156 9.20 2.98 -6.43
CA GLU A 156 9.50 1.88 -5.51
C GLU A 156 8.31 1.48 -4.64
N ALA A 157 7.11 2.05 -4.89
CA ALA A 157 5.94 1.77 -4.07
C ALA A 157 5.38 0.36 -4.29
N VAL A 158 5.63 -0.22 -5.46
CA VAL A 158 5.19 -1.58 -5.83
C VAL A 158 6.35 -2.32 -6.48
N ASP A 159 6.69 -3.46 -5.91
CA ASP A 159 7.66 -4.39 -6.47
C ASP A 159 7.17 -5.85 -6.34
N LEU A 160 8.02 -6.80 -6.66
CA LEU A 160 7.72 -8.22 -6.49
C LEU A 160 8.33 -8.81 -5.20
N GLY A 161 8.79 -7.97 -4.26
CA GLY A 161 9.50 -8.42 -3.05
C GLY A 161 8.70 -9.41 -2.18
N LEU A 162 7.38 -9.33 -2.20
CA LEU A 162 6.53 -10.26 -1.46
C LEU A 162 6.67 -11.73 -1.97
N ILE A 163 7.25 -11.96 -3.15
CA ILE A 163 7.52 -13.31 -3.67
C ILE A 163 8.48 -14.09 -2.76
N ASP A 164 9.34 -13.39 -2.00
CA ASP A 164 10.29 -14.02 -1.08
C ASP A 164 9.61 -14.73 0.09
N MET A 165 8.29 -14.52 0.31
CA MET A 165 7.50 -15.33 1.24
C MET A 165 7.53 -16.82 0.90
N ASP A 166 7.80 -17.17 -0.36
CA ASP A 166 7.95 -18.56 -0.81
C ASP A 166 9.06 -19.29 -0.05
N GLN A 167 10.08 -18.57 0.37
CA GLN A 167 11.27 -19.11 1.04
C GLN A 167 11.26 -18.91 2.56
N ALA A 168 10.32 -18.14 3.11
CA ALA A 168 10.22 -17.88 4.54
C ALA A 168 10.03 -19.21 5.32
N ARG A 169 10.73 -19.34 6.44
CA ARG A 169 10.68 -20.53 7.30
C ARG A 169 10.19 -20.23 8.72
N SER A 170 10.14 -18.96 9.07
CA SER A 170 9.73 -18.45 10.36
C SER A 170 8.97 -17.15 10.23
N VAL A 171 8.24 -16.73 11.27
CA VAL A 171 7.60 -15.41 11.29
C VAL A 171 8.61 -14.28 11.14
N TRP A 172 9.87 -14.47 11.57
CA TRP A 172 10.93 -13.46 11.41
C TRP A 172 11.35 -13.28 9.97
N ASP A 173 11.47 -14.37 9.21
CA ASP A 173 11.70 -14.29 7.77
C ASP A 173 10.54 -13.56 7.09
N GLY A 174 9.32 -13.90 7.50
CA GLY A 174 8.11 -13.24 6.99
C GLY A 174 8.07 -11.74 7.30
N ILE A 175 8.44 -11.31 8.52
CA ILE A 175 8.59 -9.90 8.87
C ILE A 175 9.63 -9.24 7.97
N ALA A 176 10.81 -9.85 7.83
CA ALA A 176 11.89 -9.31 7.02
C ALA A 176 11.52 -9.18 5.53
N VAL A 177 10.66 -10.05 5.00
CA VAL A 177 10.10 -9.93 3.66
C VAL A 177 9.07 -8.79 3.62
N ALA A 178 8.08 -8.81 4.49
CA ALA A 178 6.97 -7.85 4.50
C ALA A 178 7.45 -6.41 4.62
N THR A 179 8.38 -6.13 5.55
CA THR A 179 8.88 -4.77 5.80
C THR A 179 9.69 -4.18 4.64
N ARG A 180 10.24 -5.02 3.76
CA ARG A 180 11.00 -4.58 2.57
C ARG A 180 10.19 -4.57 1.28
N ALA A 181 9.09 -5.34 1.23
CA ALA A 181 8.28 -5.44 0.03
C ALA A 181 7.62 -4.11 -0.33
N GLY A 182 7.74 -3.72 -1.61
CA GLY A 182 6.99 -2.62 -2.19
C GLY A 182 5.57 -3.07 -2.48
N ALA A 183 4.63 -2.55 -1.69
CA ALA A 183 3.20 -2.85 -1.80
C ALA A 183 2.37 -1.70 -1.24
N PRO A 184 1.08 -1.63 -1.54
CA PRO A 184 0.17 -0.75 -0.80
C PRO A 184 0.30 -1.00 0.70
N PRO A 185 0.21 0.03 1.55
CA PRO A 185 0.36 -0.14 2.99
C PRO A 185 -0.68 -1.10 3.58
N ASN A 186 -0.20 -2.14 4.25
CA ASN A 186 -1.02 -3.19 4.85
C ASN A 186 -0.51 -3.60 6.23
N ASN A 187 -1.43 -4.01 7.11
CA ASN A 187 -1.09 -4.87 8.23
C ASN A 187 -0.77 -6.27 7.69
N VAL A 188 0.26 -6.89 8.22
CA VAL A 188 0.64 -8.26 7.90
C VAL A 188 0.61 -9.09 9.18
N LEU A 189 -0.24 -10.11 9.21
CA LEU A 189 -0.24 -11.12 10.26
C LEU A 189 0.46 -12.36 9.76
N LEU A 190 1.23 -12.97 10.65
CA LEU A 190 2.07 -14.12 10.35
C LEU A 190 1.84 -15.19 11.41
N ALA A 191 1.88 -16.44 10.99
CA ALA A 191 1.94 -17.61 11.88
C ALA A 191 2.86 -18.67 11.28
N ASP A 192 3.71 -19.32 12.09
CA ASP A 192 4.62 -20.35 11.59
C ASP A 192 4.32 -21.74 12.16
N ALA A 193 4.98 -22.74 11.59
CA ALA A 193 4.83 -24.14 11.96
C ALA A 193 5.33 -24.46 13.38
N GLU A 194 6.15 -23.60 13.98
CA GLU A 194 6.64 -23.72 15.36
C GLU A 194 5.66 -23.10 16.38
N GLY A 195 4.60 -22.45 15.89
CA GLY A 195 3.56 -21.87 16.73
C GLY A 195 3.76 -20.39 17.05
N HIS A 196 4.76 -19.74 16.48
CA HIS A 196 4.92 -18.29 16.66
C HIS A 196 3.88 -17.54 15.83
N ILE A 197 3.46 -16.40 16.37
CA ILE A 197 2.59 -15.44 15.68
C ILE A 197 3.22 -14.07 15.73
N ALA A 198 2.99 -13.28 14.69
CA ALA A 198 3.53 -11.94 14.61
C ALA A 198 2.61 -11.00 13.82
N TRP A 199 2.82 -9.70 14.02
CA TRP A 199 2.22 -8.63 13.27
C TRP A 199 3.29 -7.62 12.89
N THR A 200 3.20 -7.09 11.68
CA THR A 200 4.05 -6.00 11.19
C THR A 200 3.31 -5.19 10.13
N TYR A 201 3.94 -4.12 9.67
CA TYR A 201 3.52 -3.36 8.51
C TYR A 201 4.27 -3.78 7.24
N MET A 202 3.59 -3.62 6.12
CA MET A 202 4.13 -3.66 4.77
C MET A 202 3.79 -2.35 4.06
N GLY A 203 4.66 -1.91 3.15
CA GLY A 203 4.46 -0.69 2.39
C GLY A 203 5.16 0.53 3.00
N ARG A 204 5.12 1.64 2.27
CA ARG A 204 5.91 2.82 2.61
C ARG A 204 5.13 3.79 3.47
N ILE A 205 5.73 4.20 4.60
CA ILE A 205 5.20 5.22 5.52
C ILE A 205 6.05 6.49 5.37
N PRO A 206 5.45 7.65 4.99
CA PRO A 206 6.23 8.86 4.78
C PRO A 206 6.73 9.46 6.09
N LEU A 207 7.98 9.88 6.10
CA LEU A 207 8.56 10.72 7.15
C LEU A 207 8.28 12.18 6.82
N ARG A 208 7.36 12.80 7.54
CA ARG A 208 6.98 14.20 7.37
C ARG A 208 7.87 15.14 8.16
N ARG A 209 8.14 16.29 7.58
CA ARG A 209 8.89 17.39 8.20
C ARG A 209 8.10 18.68 8.06
N GLY A 210 7.87 19.39 9.17
CA GLY A 210 7.16 20.67 9.16
C GLY A 210 5.64 20.57 8.98
N LEU A 211 5.08 19.37 8.96
CA LEU A 211 3.64 19.09 8.88
C LEU A 211 3.32 17.75 9.56
N ASP A 212 2.05 17.59 9.92
CA ASP A 212 1.49 16.34 10.47
C ASP A 212 0.63 15.55 9.47
N GLY A 213 0.43 16.10 8.26
CA GLY A 213 -0.42 15.49 7.21
C GLY A 213 -1.91 15.88 7.30
N ALA A 214 -2.40 16.33 8.46
CA ALA A 214 -3.82 16.62 8.65
C ALA A 214 -4.31 17.84 7.87
N VAL A 215 -3.43 18.74 7.47
CA VAL A 215 -3.77 19.98 6.77
C VAL A 215 -2.85 20.22 5.58
N SER A 216 -3.46 20.50 4.41
CA SER A 216 -2.75 20.90 3.21
C SER A 216 -1.88 22.14 3.46
N ARG A 217 -0.61 22.08 3.09
CA ARG A 217 0.38 23.15 3.24
C ARG A 217 1.16 23.39 1.95
N SER A 218 1.71 24.59 1.81
CA SER A 218 2.72 24.84 0.79
C SER A 218 4.06 24.22 1.21
N TRP A 219 4.79 23.66 0.24
CA TRP A 219 6.13 23.12 0.42
C TRP A 219 7.19 24.00 -0.24
N ALA A 220 6.79 25.19 -0.70
CA ALA A 220 7.67 26.13 -1.36
C ALA A 220 8.82 26.65 -0.48
N ASP A 221 8.67 26.56 0.84
CA ASP A 221 9.70 26.97 1.82
C ASP A 221 10.90 26.00 1.91
N GLY A 222 10.81 24.81 1.31
CA GLY A 222 11.82 23.75 1.38
C GLY A 222 12.04 23.14 2.77
N ARG A 223 11.26 23.57 3.78
CA ARG A 223 11.31 23.06 5.14
C ARG A 223 10.16 22.11 5.45
N THR A 224 9.06 22.29 4.72
CA THR A 224 7.86 21.46 4.78
C THR A 224 7.90 20.40 3.69
N GLY A 225 7.55 19.16 4.00
CA GLY A 225 7.51 18.07 3.03
C GLY A 225 7.85 16.70 3.57
N TRP A 226 8.04 15.77 2.68
CA TRP A 226 8.56 14.44 3.04
C TRP A 226 10.08 14.43 2.99
N SER A 227 10.70 13.87 4.02
CA SER A 227 12.15 13.68 4.11
C SER A 227 12.61 12.26 3.75
N GLY A 228 11.69 11.40 3.35
CA GLY A 228 11.91 10.00 3.02
C GLY A 228 10.79 9.14 3.57
N PHE A 229 11.11 7.88 3.84
CA PHE A 229 10.20 6.89 4.39
C PHE A 229 10.77 6.28 5.67
N VAL A 230 9.90 5.78 6.52
CA VAL A 230 10.32 5.01 7.70
C VAL A 230 11.16 3.81 7.23
N PRO A 231 12.36 3.63 7.79
CA PRO A 231 13.21 2.47 7.47
C PRO A 231 12.49 1.15 7.76
N PRO A 232 12.75 0.08 6.99
CA PRO A 232 12.11 -1.22 7.18
C PRO A 232 12.23 -1.81 8.58
N ASP A 233 13.35 -1.56 9.26
CA ASP A 233 13.64 -2.02 10.61
C ASP A 233 13.02 -1.14 11.71
N GLU A 234 12.50 0.04 11.34
CA GLU A 234 11.78 0.95 12.23
C GLU A 234 10.25 0.90 12.00
N LEU A 235 9.78 0.11 11.03
CA LEU A 235 8.35 -0.04 10.80
C LEU A 235 7.67 -0.62 12.04
N PRO A 236 6.45 -0.15 12.38
CA PRO A 236 5.70 -0.70 13.49
C PRO A 236 5.53 -2.21 13.34
N GLY A 237 5.76 -2.92 14.42
CA GLY A 237 5.59 -4.35 14.48
C GLY A 237 5.77 -4.81 15.90
N SER A 238 5.18 -5.93 16.23
CA SER A 238 5.47 -6.62 17.46
C SER A 238 6.20 -7.88 17.10
N SER A 239 7.46 -7.91 17.47
CA SER A 239 8.17 -9.18 17.57
C SER A 239 7.44 -10.01 18.60
N ILE A 240 7.00 -11.18 18.19
CA ILE A 240 6.51 -12.29 18.99
C ILE A 240 5.97 -11.90 20.36
N LEU A 241 4.67 -11.88 20.47
CA LEU A 241 4.08 -11.93 21.80
C LEU A 241 4.07 -13.37 22.31
N PRO A 242 4.22 -13.55 23.64
CA PRO A 242 3.97 -14.82 24.27
C PRO A 242 2.59 -15.35 23.87
N PRO A 243 2.30 -16.65 24.01
CA PRO A 243 1.10 -17.28 23.48
C PRO A 243 -0.16 -16.42 23.74
N GLY A 244 -0.67 -15.78 22.71
CA GLY A 244 -1.71 -14.78 22.76
C GLY A 244 -2.64 -14.82 21.55
N ILE A 245 -3.56 -13.87 21.51
CA ILE A 245 -4.45 -13.57 20.38
C ILE A 245 -4.10 -12.18 19.87
N TRP A 246 -4.09 -12.04 18.55
CA TRP A 246 -4.02 -10.78 17.81
C TRP A 246 -5.27 -10.55 16.98
#